data_616a6c1445674d38e2d24236e2ceb56e
#
_entry.id   616a6c1445674d38e2d24236e2ceb56e
#
_cell.length_a   1.000
_cell.length_b   1.000
_cell.length_c   1.000
_cell.angle_alpha   90.00
_cell.angle_beta   90.00
_cell.angle_gamma   90.00
#
_symmetry.space_group_name_H-M   'P 1'
#
loop_
_entity.id
_entity.type
_entity.pdbx_description
1 polymer ?
#
loop_
_entity_poly.entity_id
_entity_poly.type
_entity_poly.pdbx_seq_one_letter_code
_entity_poly.pdbx_strand_id
1 'polypeptide(L)'
;MKVYYLNRERFSKGDTKIAFEFAKKLILENPNLNILTFLVYQQRQYESFLSEMGFTKQHYKYHGFVAKNGVRIQIHTIKTYNPDYQFVGSPQHEVLIAVGVPPKELEKYEDKSDIYACIVIPWLLDENLSFLNLHEAINIETNELITTNYNIDQRVVNAINWLKATS
;
A
#
# COMPACT_ATOMS: atom_id res chain seq x y z
N MET A 1 3.76 -7.05 -9.15
CA MET A 1 2.93 -6.16 -8.33
C MET A 1 3.31 -4.71 -8.61
N LYS A 2 2.34 -3.90 -8.99
CA LYS A 2 2.55 -2.45 -9.11
C LYS A 2 2.44 -1.81 -7.73
N VAL A 3 3.29 -0.82 -7.45
CA VAL A 3 3.23 -0.11 -6.17
C VAL A 3 2.84 1.33 -6.40
N TYR A 4 1.83 1.76 -5.67
CA TYR A 4 1.35 3.15 -5.61
C TYR A 4 1.51 3.66 -4.19
N TYR A 5 1.50 4.96 -4.00
CA TYR A 5 1.61 5.53 -2.66
C TYR A 5 0.87 6.85 -2.55
N LEU A 6 0.48 7.17 -1.33
CA LEU A 6 -0.04 8.47 -0.98
C LEU A 6 1.09 9.30 -0.41
N ASN A 7 1.39 10.43 -1.04
CA ASN A 7 2.52 11.29 -0.63
C ASN A 7 2.10 12.18 0.55
N ARG A 8 2.32 11.67 1.75
CA ARG A 8 2.09 12.38 3.02
C ARG A 8 3.27 12.13 3.94
N GLU A 9 3.75 13.18 4.60
CA GLU A 9 4.83 13.02 5.58
C GLU A 9 4.44 12.07 6.71
N ARG A 10 3.16 12.14 7.11
CA ARG A 10 2.58 11.22 8.09
C ARG A 10 1.10 11.01 7.79
N PHE A 11 0.61 9.87 8.26
CA PHE A 11 -0.80 9.50 8.13
C PHE A 11 -1.70 10.56 8.76
N SER A 12 -2.79 10.88 8.08
CA SER A 12 -3.86 11.74 8.61
C SER A 12 -5.23 11.20 8.21
N LYS A 13 -6.25 11.66 8.93
CA LYS A 13 -7.64 11.31 8.65
C LYS A 13 -7.97 11.74 7.21
N GLY A 14 -8.67 10.87 6.49
CA GLY A 14 -8.99 11.08 5.08
C GLY A 14 -8.10 10.33 4.11
N ASP A 15 -6.90 9.93 4.53
CA ASP A 15 -5.94 9.28 3.64
C ASP A 15 -6.42 7.92 3.16
N THR A 16 -7.02 7.13 4.05
CA THR A 16 -7.55 5.81 3.69
C THR A 16 -8.64 5.92 2.64
N LYS A 17 -9.50 6.92 2.78
CA LYS A 17 -10.59 7.14 1.83
C LYS A 17 -10.06 7.56 0.45
N ILE A 18 -9.02 8.37 0.41
CA ILE A 18 -8.36 8.77 -0.84
C ILE A 18 -7.81 7.53 -1.55
N ALA A 19 -7.12 6.66 -0.83
CA ALA A 19 -6.60 5.41 -1.40
C ALA A 19 -7.73 4.48 -1.86
N PHE A 20 -8.82 4.43 -1.12
CA PHE A 20 -9.99 3.63 -1.49
C PHE A 20 -10.62 4.11 -2.80
N GLU A 21 -10.76 5.42 -2.98
CA GLU A 21 -11.29 5.96 -4.23
C GLU A 21 -10.38 5.62 -5.42
N PHE A 22 -9.07 5.68 -5.23
CA PHE A 22 -8.12 5.28 -6.26
C PHE A 22 -8.23 3.77 -6.57
N ALA A 23 -8.35 2.95 -5.54
CA ALA A 23 -8.52 1.49 -5.71
C ALA A 23 -9.79 1.15 -6.48
N LYS A 24 -10.88 1.86 -6.22
CA LYS A 24 -12.13 1.68 -6.98
C LYS A 24 -11.92 1.97 -8.46
N LYS A 25 -11.18 3.00 -8.78
CA LYS A 25 -10.85 3.35 -10.16
C LYS A 25 -10.07 2.23 -10.84
N LEU A 26 -9.06 1.66 -10.17
CA LEU A 26 -8.30 0.54 -10.70
C LEU A 26 -9.20 -0.67 -10.99
N ILE A 27 -10.11 -0.97 -10.08
CA ILE A 27 -11.03 -2.10 -10.20
C ILE A 27 -11.98 -1.89 -11.38
N LEU A 28 -12.48 -0.68 -11.57
CA LEU A 28 -13.37 -0.37 -12.70
C LEU A 28 -12.65 -0.50 -14.05
N GLU A 29 -11.37 -0.18 -14.09
CA GLU A 29 -10.57 -0.24 -15.32
C GLU A 29 -10.08 -1.65 -15.66
N ASN A 30 -10.13 -2.59 -14.70
CA ASN A 30 -9.60 -3.94 -14.88
C ASN A 30 -10.64 -4.97 -14.45
N PRO A 31 -11.34 -5.60 -15.43
CA PRO A 31 -12.42 -6.56 -15.11
C PRO A 31 -11.99 -7.77 -14.27
N ASN A 32 -10.70 -8.11 -14.29
CA ASN A 32 -10.18 -9.24 -13.53
C ASN A 32 -10.02 -8.94 -12.04
N LEU A 33 -10.02 -7.66 -11.64
CA LEU A 33 -9.85 -7.27 -10.26
C LEU A 33 -11.18 -7.41 -9.52
N ASN A 34 -11.21 -8.30 -8.53
CA ASN A 34 -12.42 -8.61 -7.78
C ASN A 34 -12.23 -8.68 -6.27
N ILE A 35 -11.03 -8.41 -5.79
CA ILE A 35 -10.70 -8.40 -4.36
C ILE A 35 -10.01 -7.09 -4.03
N LEU A 36 -10.50 -6.42 -2.99
CA LEU A 36 -9.87 -5.24 -2.40
C LEU A 36 -9.60 -5.53 -0.94
N THR A 37 -8.33 -5.50 -0.55
CA THR A 37 -7.90 -5.83 0.81
C THR A 37 -7.35 -4.62 1.52
N PHE A 38 -7.90 -4.34 2.71
CA PHE A 38 -7.32 -3.37 3.64
C PHE A 38 -6.41 -4.12 4.60
N LEU A 39 -5.15 -3.73 4.63
CA LEU A 39 -4.12 -4.35 5.47
C LEU A 39 -3.58 -3.33 6.47
N VAL A 40 -3.63 -3.67 7.73
CA VAL A 40 -3.01 -2.91 8.81
C VAL A 40 -2.01 -3.79 9.56
N TYR A 41 -1.14 -3.17 10.34
CA TYR A 41 -0.11 -3.92 11.06
C TYR A 41 -0.70 -4.70 12.25
N GLN A 42 -1.57 -4.05 13.05
CA GLN A 42 -2.13 -4.63 14.26
C GLN A 42 -3.64 -4.38 14.34
N GLN A 43 -4.36 -5.30 14.98
CA GLN A 43 -5.83 -5.22 15.11
C GLN A 43 -6.31 -3.91 15.75
N ARG A 44 -5.59 -3.39 16.73
CA ARG A 44 -5.94 -2.12 17.39
C ARG A 44 -5.96 -0.93 16.42
N GLN A 45 -5.32 -1.06 15.26
CA GLN A 45 -5.27 0.00 14.25
C GLN A 45 -6.48 0.04 13.33
N TYR A 46 -7.37 -0.96 13.41
CA TYR A 46 -8.59 -0.94 12.61
C TYR A 46 -9.38 0.35 12.84
N GLU A 47 -9.60 0.72 14.10
CA GLU A 47 -10.33 1.95 14.41
C GLU A 47 -9.56 3.20 13.99
N SER A 48 -8.27 3.24 14.27
CA SER A 48 -7.44 4.40 13.98
C SER A 48 -7.33 4.70 12.49
N PHE A 49 -7.21 3.65 11.67
CA PHE A 49 -6.88 3.80 10.26
C PHE A 49 -8.06 3.56 9.31
N LEU A 50 -9.06 2.80 9.75
CA LEU A 50 -10.16 2.38 8.89
C LEU A 50 -11.53 2.92 9.34
N SER A 51 -11.60 3.68 10.42
CA SER A 51 -12.89 4.15 10.98
C SER A 51 -13.72 4.95 9.99
N GLU A 52 -13.09 5.73 9.13
CA GLU A 52 -13.80 6.53 8.13
C GLU A 52 -14.47 5.71 7.02
N MET A 53 -14.10 4.43 6.92
CA MET A 53 -14.71 3.52 5.94
C MET A 53 -16.07 3.01 6.36
N GLY A 54 -16.45 3.20 7.62
CA GLY A 54 -17.76 2.78 8.13
C GLY A 54 -17.93 1.28 8.29
N PHE A 55 -16.84 0.55 8.43
CA PHE A 55 -16.90 -0.90 8.64
C PHE A 55 -17.56 -1.23 9.99
N THR A 56 -18.39 -2.27 10.01
CA THR A 56 -19.06 -2.72 11.21
C THR A 56 -18.18 -3.69 12.00
N LYS A 57 -18.55 -3.97 13.24
CA LYS A 57 -17.87 -5.00 14.05
C LYS A 57 -17.88 -6.36 13.35
N GLN A 58 -18.97 -6.69 12.66
CA GLN A 58 -19.09 -7.93 11.91
C GLN A 58 -18.10 -7.98 10.74
N HIS A 59 -17.92 -6.87 10.05
CA HIS A 59 -16.94 -6.79 8.97
C HIS A 59 -15.54 -7.10 9.47
N TYR A 60 -15.14 -6.58 10.62
CA TYR A 60 -13.83 -6.88 11.21
C TYR A 60 -13.74 -8.32 11.67
N LYS A 61 -14.80 -8.82 12.33
CA LYS A 61 -14.82 -10.18 12.87
C LYS A 61 -14.68 -11.24 11.80
N TYR A 62 -15.34 -11.07 10.66
CA TYR A 62 -15.31 -12.01 9.54
C TYR A 62 -14.30 -11.65 8.46
N HIS A 63 -13.41 -10.70 8.73
CA HIS A 63 -12.35 -10.26 7.82
C HIS A 63 -12.88 -9.77 6.48
N GLY A 64 -14.05 -9.16 6.46
CA GLY A 64 -14.58 -8.52 5.28
C GLY A 64 -16.01 -8.85 4.95
N PHE A 65 -16.39 -8.56 3.72
CA PHE A 65 -17.74 -8.77 3.20
C PHE A 65 -17.71 -8.68 1.68
N VAL A 66 -18.82 -9.07 1.04
CA VAL A 66 -18.97 -8.93 -0.41
C VAL A 66 -19.80 -7.67 -0.67
N ALA A 67 -19.27 -6.74 -1.46
CA ALA A 67 -19.96 -5.51 -1.84
C ALA A 67 -21.08 -5.82 -2.85
N LYS A 68 -22.01 -4.87 -3.04
CA LYS A 68 -23.15 -5.03 -3.94
C LYS A 68 -22.75 -5.37 -5.39
N ASN A 69 -21.60 -4.87 -5.84
CA ASN A 69 -21.08 -5.12 -7.18
C ASN A 69 -20.33 -6.45 -7.31
N GLY A 70 -20.31 -7.27 -6.26
CA GLY A 70 -19.63 -8.56 -6.25
C GLY A 70 -18.15 -8.51 -5.84
N VAL A 71 -17.58 -7.33 -5.67
CA VAL A 71 -16.19 -7.21 -5.21
C VAL A 71 -16.10 -7.63 -3.76
N ARG A 72 -15.14 -8.51 -3.47
CA ARG A 72 -14.87 -8.92 -2.09
C ARG A 72 -13.98 -7.88 -1.41
N ILE A 73 -14.47 -7.32 -0.33
CA ILE A 73 -13.70 -6.44 0.54
C ILE A 73 -13.13 -7.28 1.67
N GLN A 74 -11.81 -7.30 1.81
CA GLN A 74 -11.12 -8.01 2.87
C GLN A 74 -10.48 -7.03 3.84
N ILE A 75 -10.46 -7.39 5.12
CA ILE A 75 -9.87 -6.56 6.18
C ILE A 75 -8.98 -7.47 7.03
N HIS A 76 -7.68 -7.21 6.98
CA HIS A 76 -6.70 -8.08 7.64
C HIS A 76 -5.62 -7.29 8.35
N THR A 77 -5.02 -7.96 9.33
CA THR A 77 -3.69 -7.59 9.84
C THR A 77 -2.64 -8.44 9.13
N ILE A 78 -1.37 -8.14 9.35
CA ILE A 78 -0.28 -8.96 8.81
C ILE A 78 -0.31 -10.40 9.33
N LYS A 79 -0.95 -10.64 10.49
CA LYS A 79 -1.08 -11.99 11.07
C LYS A 79 -2.18 -12.81 10.40
N THR A 80 -3.24 -12.17 9.96
CA THR A 80 -4.40 -12.87 9.41
C THR A 80 -4.42 -12.88 7.89
N TYR A 81 -3.64 -12.00 7.25
CA TYR A 81 -3.58 -11.92 5.80
C TYR A 81 -2.70 -13.03 5.23
N ASN A 82 -3.27 -13.80 4.32
CA ASN A 82 -2.55 -14.89 3.66
C ASN A 82 -2.84 -14.88 2.16
N PRO A 83 -2.00 -14.19 1.36
CA PRO A 83 -2.16 -14.17 -0.09
C PRO A 83 -1.73 -15.47 -0.79
N ASP A 84 -1.17 -16.45 -0.07
CA ASP A 84 -0.71 -17.73 -0.63
C ASP A 84 -1.83 -18.70 -1.00
N TYR A 85 -3.06 -18.28 -0.90
CA TYR A 85 -4.25 -19.05 -1.23
C TYR A 85 -4.43 -19.34 -2.70
N GLN A 86 -3.57 -18.83 -3.53
CA GLN A 86 -3.87 -18.56 -4.91
C GLN A 86 -3.34 -19.68 -5.82
N PHE A 87 -4.10 -20.04 -6.82
CA PHE A 87 -3.71 -21.05 -7.78
C PHE A 87 -2.58 -20.56 -8.67
N VAL A 88 -1.58 -21.40 -8.88
CA VAL A 88 -0.50 -21.08 -9.84
C VAL A 88 -1.11 -20.83 -11.21
N GLY A 89 -0.80 -19.67 -11.79
CA GLY A 89 -1.32 -19.29 -13.11
C GLY A 89 -2.62 -18.52 -13.09
N SER A 90 -3.19 -18.24 -11.91
CA SER A 90 -4.37 -17.35 -11.83
C SER A 90 -4.00 -15.92 -12.25
N PRO A 91 -4.90 -15.22 -12.96
CA PRO A 91 -4.65 -13.81 -13.26
C PRO A 91 -4.64 -12.98 -11.97
N GLN A 92 -3.85 -11.91 -11.97
CA GLN A 92 -3.83 -10.98 -10.84
C GLN A 92 -5.22 -10.38 -10.66
N HIS A 93 -5.77 -10.47 -9.46
CA HIS A 93 -7.15 -10.08 -9.18
C HIS A 93 -7.35 -9.27 -7.90
N GLU A 94 -6.27 -8.95 -7.20
CA GLU A 94 -6.35 -8.28 -5.91
C GLU A 94 -5.66 -6.93 -5.92
N VAL A 95 -6.31 -5.93 -5.29
CA VAL A 95 -5.71 -4.65 -4.93
C VAL A 95 -5.55 -4.61 -3.42
N LEU A 96 -4.34 -4.31 -2.96
CA LEU A 96 -4.01 -4.23 -1.55
C LEU A 96 -3.84 -2.76 -1.13
N ILE A 97 -4.57 -2.33 -0.12
CA ILE A 97 -4.36 -1.01 0.52
C ILE A 97 -3.68 -1.28 1.86
N ALA A 98 -2.40 -0.93 1.95
CA ALA A 98 -1.60 -1.12 3.16
C ALA A 98 -1.50 0.19 3.93
N VAL A 99 -2.13 0.26 5.10
CA VAL A 99 -2.22 1.47 5.92
C VAL A 99 -1.28 1.35 7.11
N GLY A 100 -0.23 2.14 7.10
CA GLY A 100 0.74 2.17 8.21
C GLY A 100 1.49 0.86 8.42
N VAL A 101 1.61 0.03 7.38
CA VAL A 101 2.32 -1.25 7.44
C VAL A 101 3.81 -1.00 7.23
N PRO A 102 4.67 -1.53 8.11
CA PRO A 102 6.12 -1.36 7.92
C PRO A 102 6.60 -1.97 6.60
N PRO A 103 7.57 -1.33 5.92
CA PRO A 103 8.07 -1.82 4.63
C PRO A 103 8.57 -3.26 4.67
N LYS A 104 9.22 -3.64 5.76
CA LYS A 104 9.72 -5.01 5.97
C LYS A 104 8.60 -6.05 5.87
N GLU A 105 7.40 -5.70 6.33
CA GLU A 105 6.26 -6.60 6.21
C GLU A 105 5.71 -6.63 4.78
N LEU A 106 5.76 -5.50 4.08
CA LEU A 106 5.31 -5.43 2.69
C LEU A 106 6.20 -6.23 1.74
N GLU A 107 7.49 -6.33 2.03
CA GLU A 107 8.43 -7.12 1.24
C GLU A 107 8.01 -8.59 1.12
N LYS A 108 7.30 -9.11 2.10
CA LYS A 108 6.81 -10.49 2.09
C LYS A 108 5.81 -10.77 0.97
N TYR A 109 5.19 -9.74 0.43
CA TYR A 109 4.15 -9.87 -0.59
C TYR A 109 4.65 -9.59 -2.01
N GLU A 110 5.90 -9.21 -2.18
CA GLU A 110 6.47 -8.85 -3.49
C GLU A 110 6.32 -9.95 -4.55
N ASP A 111 6.51 -11.20 -4.13
CA ASP A 111 6.48 -12.34 -5.02
C ASP A 111 5.08 -12.96 -5.18
N LYS A 112 4.05 -12.31 -4.67
CA LYS A 112 2.69 -12.86 -4.74
C LYS A 112 2.04 -12.45 -6.04
N SER A 113 1.92 -13.38 -6.95
CA SER A 113 1.46 -13.15 -8.32
C SER A 113 0.03 -12.64 -8.43
N ASP A 114 -0.78 -12.84 -7.39
CA ASP A 114 -2.20 -12.51 -7.43
C ASP A 114 -2.50 -11.07 -7.04
N ILE A 115 -1.53 -10.38 -6.46
CA ILE A 115 -1.67 -8.98 -6.11
C ILE A 115 -1.29 -8.13 -7.32
N TYR A 116 -2.29 -7.51 -7.93
CA TYR A 116 -2.10 -6.61 -9.06
C TYR A 116 -1.41 -5.32 -8.64
N ALA A 117 -1.86 -4.73 -7.55
CA ALA A 117 -1.35 -3.45 -7.06
C ALA A 117 -1.38 -3.38 -5.54
N CYS A 118 -0.38 -2.71 -4.98
CA CYS A 118 -0.33 -2.35 -3.57
C CYS A 118 -0.30 -0.83 -3.45
N ILE A 119 -1.29 -0.28 -2.76
CA ILE A 119 -1.36 1.16 -2.48
C ILE A 119 -0.87 1.36 -1.05
N VAL A 120 0.26 2.03 -0.90
CA VAL A 120 0.89 2.27 0.39
C VAL A 120 0.45 3.61 0.95
N ILE A 121 -0.16 3.58 2.12
CA ILE A 121 -0.43 4.77 2.93
C ILE A 121 0.57 4.74 4.08
N PRO A 122 1.65 5.52 4.03
CA PRO A 122 2.68 5.43 5.05
C PRO A 122 2.21 6.04 6.37
N TRP A 123 2.64 5.43 7.48
CA TRP A 123 2.52 6.07 8.78
C TRP A 123 3.45 7.29 8.83
N LEU A 124 4.72 7.06 8.48
CA LEU A 124 5.71 8.11 8.23
C LEU A 124 6.36 7.83 6.88
N LEU A 125 6.33 8.81 5.99
CA LEU A 125 6.84 8.64 4.63
C LEU A 125 8.31 8.21 4.61
N ASP A 126 9.13 8.84 5.45
CA ASP A 126 10.57 8.57 5.50
C ASP A 126 10.90 7.10 5.75
N GLU A 127 10.08 6.40 6.52
CA GLU A 127 10.28 4.98 6.81
C GLU A 127 10.02 4.09 5.59
N ASN A 128 9.23 4.57 4.64
CA ASN A 128 8.81 3.82 3.46
C ASN A 128 9.59 4.15 2.20
N LEU A 129 10.41 5.18 2.22
CA LEU A 129 11.06 5.69 0.99
C LEU A 129 11.90 4.64 0.26
N SER A 130 12.67 3.83 0.99
CA SER A 130 13.50 2.79 0.35
C SER A 130 12.65 1.78 -0.41
N PHE A 131 11.57 1.32 0.21
CA PHE A 131 10.63 0.39 -0.42
C PHE A 131 9.97 1.02 -1.64
N LEU A 132 9.47 2.24 -1.49
CA LEU A 132 8.77 2.94 -2.57
C LEU A 132 9.69 3.22 -3.76
N ASN A 133 10.94 3.60 -3.50
CA ASN A 133 11.92 3.81 -4.57
C ASN A 133 12.30 2.51 -5.28
N LEU A 134 12.52 1.46 -4.52
CA LEU A 134 12.87 0.15 -5.07
C LEU A 134 11.80 -0.35 -6.06
N HIS A 135 10.54 -0.10 -5.74
CA HIS A 135 9.40 -0.53 -6.55
C HIS A 135 8.93 0.53 -7.56
N GLU A 136 9.66 1.62 -7.71
CA GLU A 136 9.28 2.70 -8.63
C GLU A 136 7.82 3.13 -8.43
N ALA A 137 7.47 3.40 -7.18
CA ALA A 137 6.09 3.69 -6.79
C ALA A 137 5.53 4.93 -7.49
N ILE A 138 4.24 4.88 -7.79
CA ILE A 138 3.52 5.96 -8.45
C ILE A 138 2.65 6.68 -7.42
N ASN A 139 2.78 8.02 -7.39
CA ASN A 139 1.94 8.86 -6.55
C ASN A 139 0.50 8.84 -7.08
N ILE A 140 -0.47 8.43 -6.25
CA ILE A 140 -1.86 8.27 -6.69
C ILE A 140 -2.54 9.59 -7.03
N GLU A 141 -2.07 10.70 -6.48
CA GLU A 141 -2.69 12.02 -6.70
C GLU A 141 -2.14 12.72 -7.94
N THR A 142 -0.90 12.49 -8.30
CA THR A 142 -0.24 13.16 -9.43
C THR A 142 0.02 12.24 -10.62
N ASN A 143 -0.07 10.92 -10.41
CA ASN A 143 0.30 9.90 -11.39
C ASN A 143 1.77 9.95 -11.82
N GLU A 144 2.62 10.54 -11.00
CA GLU A 144 4.05 10.66 -11.26
C GLU A 144 4.82 9.58 -10.51
N LEU A 145 5.92 9.13 -11.12
CA LEU A 145 6.87 8.25 -10.46
C LEU A 145 7.51 8.97 -9.28
N ILE A 146 7.80 8.21 -8.23
CA ILE A 146 8.45 8.74 -7.05
C ILE A 146 9.81 9.34 -7.41
N THR A 147 10.04 10.60 -6.99
CA THR A 147 11.30 11.31 -7.21
C THR A 147 11.91 11.64 -5.84
N THR A 148 12.19 10.62 -5.07
CA THR A 148 12.68 10.80 -3.71
C THR A 148 14.16 10.94 -3.62
N ASN A 149 14.82 10.80 -4.72
CA ASN A 149 16.27 10.75 -4.73
C ASN A 149 16.91 12.10 -4.42
N TYR A 150 16.11 13.16 -4.42
CA TYR A 150 16.66 14.50 -4.24
C TYR A 150 17.46 14.64 -2.95
N ASN A 151 16.87 14.30 -1.82
CA ASN A 151 17.56 14.40 -0.53
C ASN A 151 18.66 13.35 -0.36
N ILE A 152 18.44 12.14 -0.86
CA ILE A 152 19.43 11.06 -0.85
C ILE A 152 20.60 11.43 -1.75
N ASP A 153 20.32 11.91 -2.95
CA ASP A 153 21.34 12.34 -3.90
C ASP A 153 22.16 13.50 -3.35
N GLN A 154 21.52 14.44 -2.67
CA GLN A 154 22.21 15.56 -2.05
C GLN A 154 23.15 15.10 -0.94
N ARG A 155 22.77 14.12 -0.15
CA ARG A 155 23.64 13.53 0.89
C ARG A 155 24.83 12.82 0.26
N VAL A 156 24.62 12.09 -0.81
CA VAL A 156 25.69 11.40 -1.55
C VAL A 156 26.63 12.42 -2.16
N VAL A 157 26.10 13.46 -2.81
CA VAL A 157 26.88 14.53 -3.41
C VAL A 157 27.71 15.23 -2.34
N ASN A 158 27.13 15.54 -1.19
CA ASN A 158 27.84 16.18 -0.09
C ASN A 158 28.96 15.29 0.45
N ALA A 159 28.72 13.99 0.60
CA ALA A 159 29.72 13.02 1.04
C ALA A 159 30.89 12.94 0.04
N ILE A 160 30.58 12.86 -1.24
CA ILE A 160 31.60 12.84 -2.29
C ILE A 160 32.42 14.12 -2.29
N ASN A 161 31.78 15.27 -2.18
CA ASN A 161 32.46 16.57 -2.14
C ASN A 161 33.36 16.66 -0.91
N TRP A 162 32.89 16.16 0.23
CA TRP A 162 33.72 16.13 1.45
C TRP A 162 34.95 15.27 1.25
N LEU A 163 34.81 14.07 0.67
CA LEU A 163 35.93 13.18 0.37
C LEU A 163 36.93 13.83 -0.57
N LYS A 164 36.46 14.54 -1.61
CA LYS A 164 37.34 15.25 -2.54
C LYS A 164 38.09 16.38 -1.85
N ALA A 165 37.44 17.08 -0.93
CA ALA A 165 38.08 18.19 -0.23
C ALA A 165 39.17 17.74 0.76
N THR A 166 39.09 16.52 1.26
CA THR A 166 40.05 15.95 2.24
C THR A 166 41.13 15.09 1.61
N SER A 167 41.02 14.82 0.34
CA SER A 167 42.04 14.07 -0.39
C SER A 167 43.05 15.03 -1.06
#